data_3ff36f495d31c753c800fdc42cc80163
#
_entry.id   3ff36f495d31c753c800fdc42cc80163
#
_cell.length_a   1.000
_cell.length_b   1.000
_cell.length_c   1.000
_cell.angle_alpha   90.00
_cell.angle_beta   90.00
_cell.angle_gamma   90.00
#
_symmetry.space_group_name_H-M   'P 1'
#
loop_
_entity.id
_entity.type
_entity.pdbx_description
1 polymer ?
#
loop_
_entity_poly.entity_id
_entity_poly.type
_entity_poly.pdbx_seq_one_letter_code
_entity_poly.pdbx_strand_id
1 'polypeptide(L)'
;MSLTRTPLADGEALNLTNCDREPIHVPGGVQPFGALIAMSADWVVSAASVNVGEVLGIDHGALIGTRLNDHVTDEAVDAIRLRLTKLGFPDAVERIFRLCVRRDAGGFHDVAVHVSGDRFVLEFERSADDEAGQHEVSLVRPLVDRVNQTTSVKAMCDMAAKQVRALTGYDRVMVYRFGEDGSGEVVAEARAPELEAFLNLRYPASDIPQQARALYARNLLRIVSDVDAEPVALEPALDPMGAPLDLSMSTLRATSPIHHEYLRNMGVRASMSISIMRRGKLWGLFACHHYEPRVVSYAVRTLCELFGQFFSFALEQREADEERDAVERSRHSHQTLATLMAEGGDLASNFDTFAETLHDVIA
;
A
#
# COMPACT_ATOMS: atom_id res chain seq x y z
N MET A 1 -21.49 -2.07 4.92
CA MET A 1 -22.19 -1.00 5.67
C MET A 1 -21.61 0.31 5.19
N SER A 2 -22.36 1.08 4.41
CA SER A 2 -21.95 2.43 3.97
C SER A 2 -22.03 3.36 5.18
N LEU A 3 -20.88 3.77 5.71
CA LEU A 3 -20.81 4.83 6.72
C LEU A 3 -20.92 6.17 5.98
N THR A 4 -22.14 6.60 5.69
CA THR A 4 -22.41 7.97 5.23
C THR A 4 -22.17 8.93 6.40
N ARG A 5 -20.91 9.32 6.61
CA ARG A 5 -20.59 10.47 7.47
C ARG A 5 -20.90 11.74 6.70
N THR A 6 -21.40 12.75 7.41
CA THR A 6 -21.69 14.06 6.82
C THR A 6 -20.39 14.64 6.24
N PRO A 7 -20.35 15.02 4.95
CA PRO A 7 -19.18 15.68 4.35
C PRO A 7 -18.81 16.96 5.13
N LEU A 8 -17.59 17.44 4.95
CA LEU A 8 -17.17 18.74 5.44
C LEU A 8 -18.11 19.81 4.88
N ALA A 9 -18.48 20.79 5.68
CA ALA A 9 -19.25 21.93 5.20
C ALA A 9 -18.37 22.80 4.28
N ASP A 10 -18.97 23.45 3.28
CA ASP A 10 -18.24 24.38 2.41
C ASP A 10 -17.52 25.45 3.25
N GLY A 11 -16.18 25.51 3.12
CA GLY A 11 -15.33 26.42 3.87
C GLY A 11 -14.92 25.95 5.27
N GLU A 12 -15.30 24.75 5.71
CA GLU A 12 -14.78 24.17 6.96
C GLU A 12 -13.30 23.78 6.78
N ALA A 13 -12.41 24.38 7.60
CA ALA A 13 -11.00 24.08 7.54
C ALA A 13 -10.72 22.64 8.02
N LEU A 14 -9.93 21.90 7.25
CA LEU A 14 -9.48 20.57 7.60
C LEU A 14 -8.49 20.63 8.77
N ASN A 15 -8.68 19.76 9.79
CA ASN A 15 -7.83 19.65 10.96
C ASN A 15 -7.87 18.22 11.54
N LEU A 16 -7.07 17.96 12.57
CA LEU A 16 -6.96 16.65 13.22
C LEU A 16 -8.28 16.11 13.83
N THR A 17 -9.29 16.97 14.06
CA THR A 17 -10.56 16.53 14.66
C THR A 17 -11.63 16.17 13.62
N ASN A 18 -11.47 16.59 12.36
CA ASN A 18 -12.42 16.33 11.28
C ASN A 18 -11.77 15.64 10.05
N CYS A 19 -10.50 15.25 10.14
CA CYS A 19 -9.77 14.60 9.07
C CYS A 19 -10.42 13.27 8.61
N ASP A 20 -11.20 12.61 9.44
CA ASP A 20 -11.95 11.40 9.12
C ASP A 20 -13.16 11.66 8.18
N ARG A 21 -13.49 12.93 7.91
CA ARG A 21 -14.54 13.37 6.98
C ARG A 21 -13.97 13.86 5.64
N GLU A 22 -12.66 13.97 5.52
CA GLU A 22 -11.98 14.37 4.27
C GLU A 22 -12.26 13.35 3.16
N PRO A 23 -12.72 13.78 1.97
CA PRO A 23 -12.94 12.90 0.84
C PRO A 23 -11.61 12.59 0.15
N ILE A 24 -10.69 11.89 0.82
CA ILE A 24 -9.33 11.61 0.38
C ILE A 24 -9.22 10.85 -0.95
N HIS A 25 -10.33 10.32 -1.47
CA HIS A 25 -10.39 9.62 -2.76
C HIS A 25 -10.59 10.57 -3.95
N VAL A 26 -10.98 11.82 -3.70
CA VAL A 26 -11.20 12.85 -4.74
C VAL A 26 -10.46 14.16 -4.42
N PRO A 27 -9.13 14.12 -4.28
CA PRO A 27 -8.34 15.30 -3.88
C PRO A 27 -8.23 16.38 -4.96
N GLY A 28 -8.72 16.12 -6.18
CA GLY A 28 -8.64 17.05 -7.32
C GLY A 28 -7.25 17.22 -7.91
N GLY A 29 -6.26 16.45 -7.48
CA GLY A 29 -4.88 16.55 -7.96
C GLY A 29 -4.07 15.27 -7.79
N VAL A 30 -2.89 15.27 -8.41
CA VAL A 30 -1.92 14.18 -8.39
C VAL A 30 -0.56 14.65 -7.90
N GLN A 31 0.29 13.74 -7.48
CA GLN A 31 1.68 14.01 -7.13
C GLN A 31 2.49 14.34 -8.40
N PRO A 32 3.50 15.24 -8.34
CA PRO A 32 4.18 15.76 -9.53
C PRO A 32 5.14 14.80 -10.23
N PHE A 33 5.44 13.63 -9.64
CA PHE A 33 6.37 12.67 -10.25
C PHE A 33 5.80 11.89 -11.43
N GLY A 34 4.53 12.11 -11.77
CA GLY A 34 3.86 11.52 -12.94
C GLY A 34 2.73 12.40 -13.46
N ALA A 35 2.05 11.95 -14.50
CA ALA A 35 0.90 12.60 -15.11
C ALA A 35 -0.28 11.64 -15.22
N LEU A 36 -1.50 12.17 -15.16
CA LEU A 36 -2.73 11.40 -15.24
C LEU A 36 -3.59 11.89 -16.37
N ILE A 37 -4.18 10.95 -17.12
CA ILE A 37 -5.18 11.18 -18.15
C ILE A 37 -6.41 10.32 -17.87
N ALA A 38 -7.59 10.92 -17.81
CA ALA A 38 -8.87 10.22 -17.76
C ALA A 38 -9.60 10.34 -19.10
N MET A 39 -10.15 9.23 -19.59
CA MET A 39 -10.84 9.19 -20.88
C MET A 39 -12.11 8.33 -20.82
N SER A 40 -13.04 8.60 -21.75
CA SER A 40 -14.24 7.79 -21.96
C SER A 40 -13.92 6.47 -22.67
N ALA A 41 -14.94 5.59 -22.80
CA ALA A 41 -14.84 4.35 -23.56
C ALA A 41 -14.52 4.58 -25.05
N ASP A 42 -14.87 5.76 -25.59
CA ASP A 42 -14.56 6.17 -26.97
C ASP A 42 -13.17 6.81 -27.10
N TRP A 43 -12.36 6.73 -26.05
CA TRP A 43 -11.01 7.28 -25.98
C TRP A 43 -10.94 8.81 -26.01
N VAL A 44 -12.04 9.51 -25.78
CA VAL A 44 -12.08 10.97 -25.66
C VAL A 44 -11.58 11.36 -24.27
N VAL A 45 -10.54 12.19 -24.22
CA VAL A 45 -9.95 12.66 -22.97
C VAL A 45 -10.91 13.61 -22.27
N SER A 46 -11.32 13.27 -21.06
CA SER A 46 -12.26 14.03 -20.25
C SER A 46 -11.60 14.88 -19.17
N ALA A 47 -10.42 14.47 -18.69
CA ALA A 47 -9.62 15.22 -17.72
C ALA A 47 -8.15 14.80 -17.82
N ALA A 48 -7.24 15.70 -17.49
CA ALA A 48 -5.81 15.41 -17.41
C ALA A 48 -5.13 16.27 -16.33
N SER A 49 -4.00 15.82 -15.81
CA SER A 49 -3.16 16.65 -14.96
C SER A 49 -2.45 17.72 -15.78
N VAL A 50 -2.36 18.93 -15.24
CA VAL A 50 -1.83 20.09 -16.01
C VAL A 50 -0.36 19.92 -16.42
N ASN A 51 0.37 18.99 -15.79
CA ASN A 51 1.77 18.69 -16.09
C ASN A 51 1.97 17.63 -17.21
N VAL A 52 0.94 17.24 -17.95
CA VAL A 52 1.08 16.27 -19.08
C VAL A 52 2.09 16.79 -20.13
N GLY A 53 2.24 18.11 -20.26
CA GLY A 53 3.24 18.72 -21.13
C GLY A 53 4.67 18.40 -20.70
N GLU A 54 4.97 18.45 -19.43
CA GLU A 54 6.28 18.16 -18.86
C GLU A 54 6.61 16.67 -18.88
N VAL A 55 5.63 15.82 -18.58
CA VAL A 55 5.82 14.37 -18.47
C VAL A 55 5.78 13.70 -19.83
N LEU A 56 4.79 14.03 -20.68
CA LEU A 56 4.53 13.34 -21.94
C LEU A 56 4.86 14.16 -23.20
N GLY A 57 5.15 15.46 -23.05
CA GLY A 57 5.33 16.36 -24.19
C GLY A 57 4.02 16.64 -24.95
N ILE A 58 2.85 16.48 -24.33
CA ILE A 58 1.53 16.70 -24.93
C ILE A 58 0.96 18.02 -24.42
N ASP A 59 0.58 18.93 -25.29
CA ASP A 59 -0.06 20.18 -24.88
C ASP A 59 -1.41 19.89 -24.18
N HIS A 60 -1.54 20.32 -22.93
CA HIS A 60 -2.72 20.08 -22.11
C HIS A 60 -4.00 20.65 -22.76
N GLY A 61 -3.91 21.87 -23.32
CA GLY A 61 -5.06 22.53 -23.94
C GLY A 61 -5.54 21.83 -25.21
N ALA A 62 -4.63 21.18 -25.94
CA ALA A 62 -4.97 20.43 -27.16
C ALA A 62 -5.50 19.01 -26.85
N LEU A 63 -5.24 18.50 -25.64
CA LEU A 63 -5.57 17.12 -25.25
C LEU A 63 -7.05 16.96 -24.87
N ILE A 64 -7.58 17.89 -24.06
CA ILE A 64 -8.94 17.80 -23.52
C ILE A 64 -9.99 17.85 -24.62
N GLY A 65 -10.93 16.90 -24.62
CA GLY A 65 -12.01 16.80 -25.61
C GLY A 65 -11.61 16.16 -26.94
N THR A 66 -10.34 15.78 -27.10
CA THR A 66 -9.82 15.05 -28.27
C THR A 66 -9.61 13.58 -27.97
N ARG A 67 -9.34 12.77 -28.98
CA ARG A 67 -9.04 11.36 -28.79
C ARG A 67 -7.57 11.18 -28.39
N LEU A 68 -7.31 10.36 -27.38
CA LEU A 68 -5.94 10.04 -26.97
C LEU A 68 -5.09 9.49 -28.13
N ASN A 69 -5.71 8.74 -29.05
CA ASN A 69 -5.05 8.18 -30.24
C ASN A 69 -4.37 9.24 -31.12
N ASP A 70 -4.86 10.48 -31.10
CA ASP A 70 -4.32 11.57 -31.92
C ASP A 70 -3.00 12.12 -31.37
N HIS A 71 -2.66 11.77 -30.11
CA HIS A 71 -1.53 12.32 -29.36
C HIS A 71 -0.44 11.32 -29.04
N VAL A 72 -0.71 10.01 -29.15
CA VAL A 72 0.21 8.95 -28.77
C VAL A 72 0.52 8.03 -29.97
N THR A 73 1.54 7.19 -29.85
CA THR A 73 1.91 6.23 -30.90
C THR A 73 0.88 5.12 -31.04
N ASP A 74 0.78 4.52 -32.24
CA ASP A 74 -0.08 3.34 -32.47
C ASP A 74 0.28 2.19 -31.53
N GLU A 75 1.59 2.00 -31.26
CA GLU A 75 2.08 1.01 -30.29
C GLU A 75 1.54 1.27 -28.88
N ALA A 76 1.46 2.54 -28.47
CA ALA A 76 0.89 2.90 -27.17
C ALA A 76 -0.62 2.63 -27.14
N VAL A 77 -1.34 2.97 -28.20
CA VAL A 77 -2.77 2.67 -28.32
C VAL A 77 -3.04 1.18 -28.20
N ASP A 78 -2.28 0.33 -28.91
CA ASP A 78 -2.46 -1.11 -28.90
C ASP A 78 -2.11 -1.73 -27.55
N ALA A 79 -1.02 -1.27 -26.91
CA ALA A 79 -0.62 -1.71 -25.59
C ALA A 79 -1.67 -1.37 -24.53
N ILE A 80 -2.17 -0.14 -24.51
CA ILE A 80 -3.22 0.31 -23.59
C ILE A 80 -4.51 -0.49 -23.83
N ARG A 81 -4.95 -0.63 -25.10
CA ARG A 81 -6.13 -1.41 -25.45
C ARG A 81 -6.07 -2.83 -24.95
N LEU A 82 -4.91 -3.49 -25.11
CA LEU A 82 -4.70 -4.84 -24.59
C LEU A 82 -4.86 -4.91 -23.07
N ARG A 83 -4.42 -3.89 -22.33
CA ARG A 83 -4.57 -3.87 -20.86
C ARG A 83 -6.01 -3.57 -20.45
N LEU A 84 -6.70 -2.69 -21.13
CA LEU A 84 -8.11 -2.41 -20.88
C LEU A 84 -8.98 -3.68 -21.02
N THR A 85 -8.67 -4.57 -21.98
CA THR A 85 -9.39 -5.85 -22.13
C THR A 85 -9.14 -6.84 -20.98
N LYS A 86 -8.08 -6.65 -20.19
CA LYS A 86 -7.72 -7.51 -19.05
C LYS A 86 -8.26 -7.02 -17.71
N LEU A 87 -8.81 -5.81 -17.66
CA LEU A 87 -9.46 -5.28 -16.46
C LEU A 87 -10.73 -6.07 -16.14
N GLY A 88 -10.58 -7.19 -15.42
CA GLY A 88 -11.67 -8.12 -15.14
C GLY A 88 -12.44 -7.85 -13.84
N PHE A 89 -11.93 -6.97 -12.96
CA PHE A 89 -12.49 -6.70 -11.65
C PHE A 89 -12.52 -5.18 -11.38
N PRO A 90 -13.46 -4.69 -10.56
CA PRO A 90 -13.64 -3.24 -10.32
C PRO A 90 -12.41 -2.51 -9.82
N ASP A 91 -11.58 -3.13 -8.99
CA ASP A 91 -10.38 -2.52 -8.40
C ASP A 91 -9.07 -3.04 -9.05
N ALA A 92 -9.15 -3.57 -10.28
CA ALA A 92 -7.98 -4.04 -11.01
C ALA A 92 -7.16 -2.87 -11.55
N VAL A 93 -5.84 -2.98 -11.42
CA VAL A 93 -4.86 -2.08 -12.03
C VAL A 93 -3.93 -2.90 -12.92
N GLU A 94 -3.97 -2.65 -14.22
CA GLU A 94 -3.07 -3.24 -15.20
C GLU A 94 -1.85 -2.34 -15.42
N ARG A 95 -0.71 -2.95 -15.74
CA ARG A 95 0.57 -2.24 -15.84
C ARG A 95 1.25 -2.49 -17.18
N ILE A 96 1.84 -1.43 -17.74
CA ILE A 96 2.67 -1.46 -18.94
C ILE A 96 4.02 -0.86 -18.55
N PHE A 97 5.08 -1.60 -18.79
CA PHE A 97 6.44 -1.13 -18.53
C PHE A 97 7.08 -0.65 -19.81
N ARG A 98 7.84 0.46 -19.72
CA ARG A 98 8.66 1.01 -20.80
C ARG A 98 7.89 1.24 -22.11
N LEU A 99 6.73 1.87 -22.02
CA LEU A 99 5.93 2.22 -23.18
C LEU A 99 6.48 3.49 -23.88
N CYS A 100 6.71 3.42 -25.18
CA CYS A 100 7.01 4.59 -25.99
C CYS A 100 5.71 5.34 -26.29
N VAL A 101 5.38 6.35 -25.49
CA VAL A 101 4.14 7.12 -25.64
C VAL A 101 4.24 8.05 -26.84
N ARG A 102 5.40 8.69 -27.06
CA ARG A 102 5.68 9.60 -28.18
C ARG A 102 7.08 9.37 -28.69
N ARG A 103 7.27 9.45 -30.02
CA ARG A 103 8.58 9.28 -30.66
C ARG A 103 9.47 10.53 -30.54
N ASP A 104 8.85 11.70 -30.50
CA ASP A 104 9.49 13.03 -30.50
C ASP A 104 9.74 13.59 -29.09
N ALA A 105 9.08 13.08 -28.07
CA ALA A 105 9.19 13.58 -26.70
C ALA A 105 10.23 12.84 -25.82
N GLY A 106 11.00 11.94 -26.39
CA GLY A 106 12.16 11.27 -25.78
C GLY A 106 11.88 10.53 -24.46
N GLY A 107 11.97 9.21 -24.48
CA GLY A 107 11.91 8.37 -23.29
C GLY A 107 10.73 7.39 -23.25
N PHE A 108 10.85 6.45 -22.35
CA PHE A 108 9.82 5.47 -22.07
C PHE A 108 9.06 5.85 -20.80
N HIS A 109 7.80 5.41 -20.74
CA HIS A 109 6.95 5.61 -19.58
C HIS A 109 6.44 4.28 -19.06
N ASP A 110 6.35 4.16 -17.75
CA ASP A 110 5.61 3.10 -17.09
C ASP A 110 4.18 3.60 -16.88
N VAL A 111 3.20 2.74 -17.21
CA VAL A 111 1.80 3.16 -17.25
C VAL A 111 0.95 2.24 -16.39
N ALA A 112 0.17 2.82 -15.47
CA ALA A 112 -0.93 2.13 -14.80
C ALA A 112 -2.25 2.44 -15.52
N VAL A 113 -3.10 1.42 -15.64
CA VAL A 113 -4.40 1.51 -16.28
C VAL A 113 -5.46 0.93 -15.35
N HIS A 114 -6.49 1.72 -15.02
CA HIS A 114 -7.60 1.25 -14.20
C HIS A 114 -8.92 1.94 -14.58
N VAL A 115 -10.01 1.51 -13.97
CA VAL A 115 -11.35 2.08 -14.17
C VAL A 115 -11.74 2.93 -12.97
N SER A 116 -12.33 4.09 -13.23
CA SER A 116 -12.98 4.95 -12.24
C SER A 116 -14.36 5.37 -12.75
N GLY A 117 -15.41 4.80 -12.18
CA GLY A 117 -16.76 4.98 -12.68
C GLY A 117 -16.90 4.46 -14.12
N ASP A 118 -17.25 5.34 -15.03
CA ASP A 118 -17.39 5.08 -16.50
C ASP A 118 -16.14 5.48 -17.29
N ARG A 119 -15.03 5.84 -16.62
CA ARG A 119 -13.80 6.34 -17.24
C ARG A 119 -12.66 5.37 -17.09
N PHE A 120 -11.81 5.35 -18.10
CA PHE A 120 -10.49 4.77 -18.01
C PHE A 120 -9.52 5.84 -17.51
N VAL A 121 -8.70 5.47 -16.53
CA VAL A 121 -7.66 6.31 -15.96
C VAL A 121 -6.31 5.72 -16.31
N LEU A 122 -5.43 6.55 -16.86
CA LEU A 122 -4.06 6.23 -17.24
C LEU A 122 -3.12 7.10 -16.40
N GLU A 123 -2.21 6.45 -15.69
CA GLU A 123 -1.16 7.12 -14.93
C GLU A 123 0.18 6.86 -15.62
N PHE A 124 0.92 7.91 -15.91
CA PHE A 124 2.18 7.86 -16.63
C PHE A 124 3.32 8.35 -15.73
N GLU A 125 4.37 7.55 -15.63
CA GLU A 125 5.61 7.92 -14.96
C GLU A 125 6.77 7.70 -15.91
N ARG A 126 7.82 8.51 -15.82
CA ARG A 126 9.03 8.27 -16.61
C ARG A 126 9.67 6.97 -16.15
N SER A 127 9.91 6.05 -17.10
CA SER A 127 10.62 4.82 -16.80
C SER A 127 12.06 5.14 -16.37
N ALA A 128 12.55 4.42 -15.36
CA ALA A 128 13.98 4.47 -15.02
C ALA A 128 14.82 3.97 -16.20
N ASP A 129 15.96 4.59 -16.43
CA ASP A 129 16.87 4.23 -17.54
C ASP A 129 17.55 2.86 -17.33
N ASP A 130 17.37 2.25 -16.17
CA ASP A 130 17.99 0.98 -15.81
C ASP A 130 17.37 -0.21 -16.55
N GLU A 131 18.23 -1.06 -17.14
CA GLU A 131 17.89 -2.43 -17.56
C GLU A 131 17.45 -3.32 -16.38
N ALA A 132 17.49 -2.81 -15.16
CA ALA A 132 17.17 -3.50 -13.90
C ALA A 132 15.73 -4.05 -13.88
N GLY A 133 14.76 -3.42 -14.53
CA GLY A 133 13.35 -3.84 -14.49
C GLY A 133 13.09 -5.26 -14.98
N GLN A 134 13.95 -5.84 -15.82
CA GLN A 134 13.82 -7.24 -16.27
C GLN A 134 14.39 -8.25 -15.24
N HIS A 135 15.30 -7.82 -14.38
CA HIS A 135 15.90 -8.66 -13.34
C HIS A 135 15.06 -8.69 -12.05
N GLU A 136 14.19 -7.72 -11.84
CA GLU A 136 13.45 -7.56 -10.59
C GLU A 136 12.44 -8.68 -10.31
N VAL A 137 11.79 -9.24 -11.35
CA VAL A 137 10.89 -10.39 -11.19
C VAL A 137 11.63 -11.62 -10.65
N SER A 138 12.92 -11.78 -11.00
CA SER A 138 13.76 -12.87 -10.48
C SER A 138 14.05 -12.74 -8.97
N LEU A 139 13.90 -11.55 -8.40
CA LEU A 139 14.11 -11.29 -6.98
C LEU A 139 12.93 -11.73 -6.10
N VAL A 140 11.72 -11.89 -6.65
CA VAL A 140 10.52 -12.28 -5.87
C VAL A 140 10.74 -13.60 -5.16
N ARG A 141 11.20 -14.61 -5.88
CA ARG A 141 11.35 -15.98 -5.36
C ARG A 141 12.30 -16.03 -4.15
N PRO A 142 13.54 -15.49 -4.20
CA PRO A 142 14.41 -15.47 -3.03
C PRO A 142 13.82 -14.73 -1.82
N LEU A 143 13.01 -13.69 -2.04
CA LEU A 143 12.36 -12.95 -0.97
C LEU A 143 11.29 -13.81 -0.28
N VAL A 144 10.45 -14.47 -1.07
CA VAL A 144 9.40 -15.38 -0.59
C VAL A 144 10.02 -16.58 0.14
N ASP A 145 11.07 -17.19 -0.42
CA ASP A 145 11.75 -18.34 0.19
C ASP A 145 12.31 -18.00 1.57
N ARG A 146 12.90 -16.81 1.75
CA ARG A 146 13.42 -16.36 3.05
C ARG A 146 12.32 -16.18 4.10
N VAL A 147 11.16 -15.64 3.69
CA VAL A 147 10.00 -15.50 4.57
C VAL A 147 9.47 -16.87 4.98
N ASN A 148 9.36 -17.81 4.06
CA ASN A 148 8.86 -19.16 4.31
C ASN A 148 9.77 -19.99 5.24
N GLN A 149 11.07 -19.71 5.27
CA GLN A 149 12.04 -20.37 6.16
C GLN A 149 11.94 -19.93 7.63
N THR A 150 11.19 -18.88 7.93
CA THR A 150 11.03 -18.43 9.31
C THR A 150 10.10 -19.36 10.09
N THR A 151 10.31 -19.47 11.41
CA THR A 151 9.59 -20.40 12.28
C THR A 151 8.47 -19.78 13.10
N SER A 152 8.36 -18.44 13.10
CA SER A 152 7.33 -17.71 13.84
C SER A 152 6.87 -16.47 13.10
N VAL A 153 5.65 -16.00 13.40
CA VAL A 153 5.09 -14.75 12.88
C VAL A 153 6.03 -13.57 13.16
N LYS A 154 6.60 -13.51 14.38
CA LYS A 154 7.56 -12.46 14.74
C LYS A 154 8.79 -12.48 13.83
N ALA A 155 9.45 -13.64 13.70
CA ALA A 155 10.63 -13.79 12.85
C ALA A 155 10.33 -13.49 11.38
N MET A 156 9.12 -13.83 10.92
CA MET A 156 8.63 -13.54 9.57
C MET A 156 8.47 -12.03 9.33
N CYS A 157 7.87 -11.31 10.28
CA CYS A 157 7.74 -9.85 10.22
C CYS A 157 9.12 -9.16 10.24
N ASP A 158 10.04 -9.60 11.10
CA ASP A 158 11.41 -9.07 11.18
C ASP A 158 12.18 -9.29 9.86
N MET A 159 12.05 -10.47 9.26
CA MET A 159 12.65 -10.77 7.95
C MET A 159 12.06 -9.90 6.85
N ALA A 160 10.74 -9.79 6.79
CA ALA A 160 10.04 -9.03 5.76
C ALA A 160 10.38 -7.53 5.83
N ALA A 161 10.43 -6.93 7.02
CA ALA A 161 10.84 -5.54 7.19
C ALA A 161 12.25 -5.29 6.63
N LYS A 162 13.21 -6.19 6.90
CA LYS A 162 14.58 -6.11 6.37
C LYS A 162 14.62 -6.22 4.84
N GLN A 163 13.81 -7.12 4.27
CA GLN A 163 13.76 -7.32 2.82
C GLN A 163 13.15 -6.13 2.10
N VAL A 164 12.01 -5.61 2.58
CA VAL A 164 11.38 -4.42 1.99
C VAL A 164 12.32 -3.22 2.11
N ARG A 165 13.04 -3.06 3.23
CA ARG A 165 14.04 -2.01 3.38
C ARG A 165 15.18 -2.15 2.35
N ALA A 166 15.69 -3.35 2.15
CA ALA A 166 16.75 -3.61 1.18
C ALA A 166 16.32 -3.36 -0.27
N LEU A 167 15.06 -3.70 -0.62
CA LEU A 167 14.51 -3.48 -1.95
C LEU A 167 14.28 -2.00 -2.26
N THR A 168 13.71 -1.27 -1.30
CA THR A 168 13.24 0.09 -1.51
C THR A 168 14.28 1.15 -1.20
N GLY A 169 15.28 0.79 -0.36
CA GLY A 169 16.28 1.70 0.16
C GLY A 169 15.70 2.80 1.06
N TYR A 170 14.51 2.59 1.64
CA TYR A 170 14.00 3.48 2.67
C TYR A 170 14.83 3.39 3.95
N ASP A 171 14.93 4.48 4.70
CA ASP A 171 15.72 4.52 5.93
C ASP A 171 15.11 3.67 7.04
N ARG A 172 13.78 3.59 7.08
CA ARG A 172 13.00 2.81 8.04
C ARG A 172 11.88 2.05 7.34
N VAL A 173 11.72 0.79 7.68
CA VAL A 173 10.55 -0.03 7.30
C VAL A 173 10.04 -0.72 8.54
N MET A 174 8.76 -0.56 8.82
CA MET A 174 8.06 -1.14 9.95
C MET A 174 6.98 -2.10 9.46
N VAL A 175 6.75 -3.18 10.20
CA VAL A 175 5.50 -3.92 10.14
C VAL A 175 4.59 -3.35 11.23
N TYR A 176 3.55 -2.65 10.80
CA TYR A 176 2.56 -2.02 11.64
C TYR A 176 1.28 -2.86 11.64
N ARG A 177 0.90 -3.39 12.80
CA ARG A 177 -0.27 -4.27 12.97
C ARG A 177 -1.43 -3.49 13.58
N PHE A 178 -2.62 -3.62 13.01
CA PHE A 178 -3.85 -3.06 13.59
C PHE A 178 -4.41 -3.94 14.70
N GLY A 179 -4.77 -3.32 15.82
CA GLY A 179 -5.53 -3.94 16.90
C GLY A 179 -7.04 -3.97 16.59
N GLU A 180 -7.79 -4.75 17.36
CA GLU A 180 -9.25 -4.84 17.23
C GLU A 180 -9.95 -3.51 17.55
N ASP A 181 -9.39 -2.72 18.45
CA ASP A 181 -9.83 -1.36 18.79
C ASP A 181 -9.47 -0.32 17.73
N GLY A 182 -8.75 -0.74 16.69
CA GLY A 182 -8.26 0.11 15.63
C GLY A 182 -6.96 0.86 15.96
N SER A 183 -6.37 0.70 17.15
CA SER A 183 -5.01 1.15 17.41
C SER A 183 -4.02 0.38 16.55
N GLY A 184 -2.77 0.80 16.51
CA GLY A 184 -1.73 0.08 15.80
C GLY A 184 -0.46 -0.06 16.63
N GLU A 185 0.30 -1.10 16.35
CA GLU A 185 1.55 -1.44 17.01
C GLU A 185 2.63 -1.75 15.99
N VAL A 186 3.84 -1.26 16.22
CA VAL A 186 5.02 -1.63 15.43
C VAL A 186 5.55 -2.96 15.95
N VAL A 187 5.24 -4.06 15.24
CA VAL A 187 5.61 -5.43 15.65
C VAL A 187 6.97 -5.88 15.11
N ALA A 188 7.48 -5.21 14.08
CA ALA A 188 8.83 -5.41 13.54
C ALA A 188 9.35 -4.12 12.92
N GLU A 189 10.67 -3.93 12.93
CA GLU A 189 11.32 -2.75 12.39
C GLU A 189 12.69 -3.08 11.80
N ALA A 190 12.97 -2.53 10.63
CA ALA A 190 14.30 -2.45 10.05
C ALA A 190 14.62 -0.98 9.76
N ARG A 191 15.66 -0.43 10.36
CA ARG A 191 16.02 0.99 10.28
C ARG A 191 17.49 1.22 10.08
N ALA A 192 17.86 2.41 9.64
CA ALA A 192 19.24 2.88 9.66
C ALA A 192 19.74 2.99 11.11
N PRO A 193 21.02 2.68 11.39
CA PRO A 193 21.53 2.58 12.76
C PRO A 193 21.39 3.85 13.60
N GLU A 194 21.45 5.01 12.95
CA GLU A 194 21.37 6.34 13.56
C GLU A 194 19.96 6.76 13.98
N LEU A 195 18.93 6.07 13.50
CA LEU A 195 17.54 6.42 13.80
C LEU A 195 17.09 5.85 15.14
N GLU A 196 16.23 6.59 15.83
CA GLU A 196 15.53 6.11 17.03
C GLU A 196 14.61 4.92 16.71
N ALA A 197 14.48 3.97 17.65
CA ALA A 197 13.62 2.80 17.45
C ALA A 197 12.15 3.13 17.68
N PHE A 198 11.29 2.64 16.80
CA PHE A 198 9.82 2.68 16.96
C PHE A 198 9.22 1.31 17.28
N LEU A 199 10.04 0.28 17.35
CA LEU A 199 9.61 -1.08 17.71
C LEU A 199 8.85 -1.08 19.05
N ASN A 200 7.70 -1.74 19.10
CA ASN A 200 6.77 -1.84 20.22
C ASN A 200 6.04 -0.52 20.57
N LEU A 201 6.21 0.56 19.80
CA LEU A 201 5.38 1.74 19.96
C LEU A 201 3.95 1.46 19.51
N ARG A 202 2.99 2.06 20.21
CA ARG A 202 1.57 1.99 19.91
C ARG A 202 1.04 3.36 19.53
N TYR A 203 0.16 3.37 18.55
CA TYR A 203 -0.44 4.56 17.98
C TYR A 203 -1.95 4.47 18.06
N PRO A 204 -2.65 5.57 18.36
CA PRO A 204 -4.09 5.56 18.48
C PRO A 204 -4.79 5.33 17.12
N ALA A 205 -6.03 4.88 17.17
CA ALA A 205 -6.85 4.64 15.98
C ALA A 205 -7.06 5.89 15.09
N SER A 206 -6.93 7.09 15.68
CA SER A 206 -7.04 8.38 14.99
C SER A 206 -5.93 8.65 13.99
N ASP A 207 -4.73 8.07 14.16
CA ASP A 207 -3.58 8.33 13.28
C ASP A 207 -3.79 7.77 11.86
N ILE A 208 -4.56 6.69 11.75
CA ILE A 208 -4.98 6.13 10.45
C ILE A 208 -6.49 6.00 10.44
N PRO A 209 -7.22 7.04 10.01
CA PRO A 209 -8.68 7.09 10.06
C PRO A 209 -9.35 6.03 9.16
N GLN A 210 -10.64 5.74 9.41
CA GLN A 210 -11.35 4.64 8.75
C GLN A 210 -11.40 4.74 7.23
N GLN A 211 -11.55 5.95 6.65
CA GLN A 211 -11.55 6.14 5.20
C GLN A 211 -10.18 5.79 4.59
N ALA A 212 -9.07 6.08 5.28
CA ALA A 212 -7.74 5.69 4.83
C ALA A 212 -7.57 4.16 4.86
N ARG A 213 -8.03 3.49 5.92
CA ARG A 213 -8.01 2.01 6.01
C ARG A 213 -8.86 1.36 4.93
N ALA A 214 -10.03 1.93 4.62
CA ALA A 214 -10.88 1.45 3.54
C ALA A 214 -10.17 1.53 2.17
N LEU A 215 -9.43 2.61 1.92
CA LEU A 215 -8.60 2.73 0.71
C LEU A 215 -7.41 1.77 0.72
N TYR A 216 -6.74 1.56 1.85
CA TYR A 216 -5.64 0.61 1.97
C TYR A 216 -6.08 -0.83 1.70
N ALA A 217 -7.33 -1.18 2.03
CA ALA A 217 -7.88 -2.50 1.72
C ALA A 217 -8.17 -2.70 0.22
N ARG A 218 -8.38 -1.63 -0.56
CA ARG A 218 -8.66 -1.66 -2.01
C ARG A 218 -7.41 -1.46 -2.85
N ASN A 219 -6.64 -0.42 -2.55
CA ASN A 219 -5.38 -0.10 -3.22
C ASN A 219 -4.22 -0.42 -2.28
N LEU A 220 -3.53 -1.52 -2.57
CA LEU A 220 -2.57 -2.13 -1.66
C LEU A 220 -1.25 -1.37 -1.52
N LEU A 221 -0.95 -0.44 -2.42
CA LEU A 221 0.26 0.35 -2.38
C LEU A 221 -0.05 1.84 -2.38
N ARG A 222 0.60 2.60 -1.50
CA ARG A 222 0.52 4.05 -1.42
C ARG A 222 1.93 4.62 -1.32
N ILE A 223 2.19 5.72 -2.02
CA ILE A 223 3.45 6.45 -1.96
C ILE A 223 3.18 7.94 -1.73
N VAL A 224 4.05 8.57 -0.96
CA VAL A 224 4.25 10.01 -0.85
C VAL A 224 5.70 10.26 -1.24
N SER A 225 5.92 10.85 -2.40
CA SER A 225 7.27 11.04 -2.95
C SER A 225 8.05 12.16 -2.27
N ASP A 226 7.35 13.22 -1.89
CA ASP A 226 7.85 14.35 -1.13
C ASP A 226 6.67 15.04 -0.43
N VAL A 227 6.73 15.15 0.89
CA VAL A 227 5.70 15.82 1.70
C VAL A 227 5.58 17.32 1.44
N ASP A 228 6.60 17.95 0.85
CA ASP A 228 6.63 19.36 0.53
C ASP A 228 6.31 19.65 -0.95
N ALA A 229 6.11 18.61 -1.75
CA ALA A 229 5.72 18.80 -3.14
C ALA A 229 4.27 19.28 -3.26
N GLU A 230 4.06 20.33 -4.06
CA GLU A 230 2.72 20.82 -4.36
C GLU A 230 1.98 19.85 -5.29
N PRO A 231 0.72 19.53 -5.01
CA PRO A 231 -0.08 18.71 -5.90
C PRO A 231 -0.32 19.38 -7.26
N VAL A 232 -0.32 18.59 -8.30
CA VAL A 232 -0.62 19.01 -9.67
C VAL A 232 -2.14 18.87 -9.90
N ALA A 233 -2.80 19.95 -10.29
CA ALA A 233 -4.25 19.96 -10.50
C ALA A 233 -4.67 19.05 -11.67
N LEU A 234 -5.87 18.47 -11.54
CA LEU A 234 -6.60 17.83 -12.64
C LEU A 234 -7.55 18.85 -13.27
N GLU A 235 -7.54 18.95 -14.57
CA GLU A 235 -8.43 19.82 -15.34
C GLU A 235 -9.16 19.04 -16.44
N PRO A 236 -10.48 19.28 -16.59
CA PRO A 236 -11.35 20.02 -15.67
C PRO A 236 -11.48 19.32 -14.32
N ALA A 237 -11.61 20.09 -13.24
CA ALA A 237 -11.72 19.59 -11.88
C ALA A 237 -12.98 18.76 -11.62
N LEU A 238 -14.06 19.13 -12.35
CA LEU A 238 -15.36 18.46 -12.28
C LEU A 238 -15.78 18.03 -13.69
N ASP A 239 -16.49 16.96 -13.77
CA ASP A 239 -17.12 16.50 -14.99
C ASP A 239 -18.36 17.34 -15.37
N PRO A 240 -18.98 17.13 -16.52
CA PRO A 240 -20.20 17.85 -16.93
C PRO A 240 -21.39 17.66 -15.98
N MET A 241 -21.38 16.63 -15.14
CA MET A 241 -22.40 16.37 -14.12
C MET A 241 -22.05 17.00 -12.77
N GLY A 242 -20.90 17.68 -12.66
CA GLY A 242 -20.42 18.30 -11.44
C GLY A 242 -19.73 17.35 -10.45
N ALA A 243 -19.35 16.13 -10.87
CA ALA A 243 -18.68 15.16 -10.04
C ALA A 243 -17.14 15.20 -10.24
N PRO A 244 -16.34 15.16 -9.16
CA PRO A 244 -14.89 15.01 -9.26
C PRO A 244 -14.50 13.59 -9.69
N LEU A 245 -13.30 13.43 -10.26
CA LEU A 245 -12.75 12.12 -10.60
C LEU A 245 -12.34 11.36 -9.33
N ASP A 246 -12.86 10.14 -9.15
CA ASP A 246 -12.44 9.24 -8.07
C ASP A 246 -11.06 8.64 -8.39
N LEU A 247 -10.09 8.93 -7.54
CA LEU A 247 -8.69 8.48 -7.62
C LEU A 247 -8.36 7.35 -6.62
N SER A 248 -9.37 6.61 -6.13
CA SER A 248 -9.16 5.53 -5.15
C SER A 248 -8.09 4.54 -5.58
N MET A 249 -8.04 4.19 -6.86
CA MET A 249 -7.08 3.23 -7.43
C MET A 249 -5.80 3.88 -7.96
N SER A 250 -5.74 5.20 -7.99
CA SER A 250 -4.57 5.93 -8.49
C SER A 250 -3.41 5.95 -7.49
N THR A 251 -2.23 5.56 -7.94
CA THR A 251 -0.98 5.66 -7.19
C THR A 251 -0.48 7.11 -7.12
N LEU A 252 -0.73 7.89 -8.20
CA LEU A 252 -0.37 9.30 -8.28
C LEU A 252 -1.28 10.21 -7.44
N ARG A 253 -2.40 9.71 -6.93
CA ARG A 253 -3.35 10.50 -6.15
C ARG A 253 -2.64 11.36 -5.10
N ALA A 254 -2.92 12.66 -5.06
CA ALA A 254 -2.45 13.55 -4.02
C ALA A 254 -2.92 13.07 -2.64
N THR A 255 -2.08 13.23 -1.63
CA THR A 255 -2.36 12.80 -0.26
C THR A 255 -2.86 13.97 0.58
N SER A 256 -3.56 13.66 1.67
CA SER A 256 -4.12 14.64 2.59
C SER A 256 -3.05 15.59 3.15
N PRO A 257 -3.31 16.90 3.21
CA PRO A 257 -2.43 17.87 3.89
C PRO A 257 -2.18 17.52 5.36
N ILE A 258 -3.17 16.96 6.05
CA ILE A 258 -3.04 16.51 7.44
C ILE A 258 -2.05 15.34 7.54
N HIS A 259 -2.07 14.43 6.57
CA HIS A 259 -1.08 13.34 6.53
C HIS A 259 0.33 13.87 6.25
N HIS A 260 0.47 14.89 5.40
CA HIS A 260 1.76 15.57 5.18
C HIS A 260 2.27 16.25 6.47
N GLU A 261 1.40 16.93 7.21
CA GLU A 261 1.74 17.52 8.50
C GLU A 261 2.20 16.46 9.51
N TYR A 262 1.48 15.34 9.60
CA TYR A 262 1.86 14.19 10.43
C TYR A 262 3.27 13.68 10.10
N LEU A 263 3.57 13.46 8.81
CA LEU A 263 4.88 13.01 8.36
C LEU A 263 5.99 14.04 8.64
N ARG A 264 5.72 15.34 8.42
CA ARG A 264 6.67 16.43 8.75
C ARG A 264 7.01 16.46 10.22
N ASN A 265 6.02 16.27 11.09
CA ASN A 265 6.21 16.23 12.55
C ASN A 265 7.12 15.06 12.99
N MET A 266 7.19 14.00 12.19
CA MET A 266 8.12 12.88 12.38
C MET A 266 9.47 13.08 11.65
N GLY A 267 9.68 14.22 10.99
CA GLY A 267 10.86 14.49 10.16
C GLY A 267 10.90 13.70 8.84
N VAL A 268 9.80 13.03 8.47
CA VAL A 268 9.72 12.16 7.27
C VAL A 268 9.42 13.01 6.04
N ARG A 269 10.25 12.85 4.99
CA ARG A 269 10.09 13.55 3.71
C ARG A 269 9.40 12.72 2.64
N ALA A 270 9.59 11.40 2.66
CA ALA A 270 8.93 10.48 1.75
C ALA A 270 8.43 9.25 2.49
N SER A 271 7.30 8.71 2.06
CA SER A 271 6.67 7.55 2.69
C SER A 271 6.11 6.60 1.63
N MET A 272 6.11 5.32 1.94
CA MET A 272 5.39 4.30 1.18
C MET A 272 4.72 3.32 2.15
N SER A 273 3.51 2.91 1.84
CA SER A 273 2.83 1.84 2.59
C SER A 273 2.40 0.71 1.66
N ILE A 274 2.54 -0.53 2.13
CA ILE A 274 2.09 -1.72 1.44
C ILE A 274 1.15 -2.45 2.40
N SER A 275 -0.07 -2.71 1.94
CA SER A 275 -1.09 -3.34 2.77
C SER A 275 -0.81 -4.82 2.98
N ILE A 276 -1.00 -5.27 4.23
CA ILE A 276 -0.95 -6.67 4.62
C ILE A 276 -2.40 -7.11 4.88
N MET A 277 -2.86 -8.05 4.07
CA MET A 277 -4.24 -8.55 4.14
C MET A 277 -4.29 -9.89 4.87
N ARG A 278 -5.37 -10.12 5.62
CA ARG A 278 -5.66 -11.40 6.27
C ARG A 278 -7.15 -11.70 6.14
N ARG A 279 -7.51 -12.82 5.51
CA ARG A 279 -8.90 -13.22 5.29
C ARG A 279 -9.79 -12.09 4.73
N GLY A 280 -9.23 -11.34 3.75
CA GLY A 280 -9.93 -10.22 3.11
C GLY A 280 -10.04 -8.94 3.95
N LYS A 281 -9.40 -8.87 5.13
CA LYS A 281 -9.36 -7.68 5.99
C LYS A 281 -7.95 -7.12 6.07
N LEU A 282 -7.84 -5.82 6.27
CA LEU A 282 -6.57 -5.15 6.51
C LEU A 282 -6.04 -5.55 7.89
N TRP A 283 -4.96 -6.34 7.91
CA TRP A 283 -4.28 -6.79 9.13
C TRP A 283 -3.24 -5.77 9.58
N GLY A 284 -2.54 -5.16 8.63
CA GLY A 284 -1.46 -4.25 8.92
C GLY A 284 -0.88 -3.61 7.67
N LEU A 285 0.25 -2.96 7.84
CA LEU A 285 0.99 -2.29 6.77
C LEU A 285 2.50 -2.57 6.91
N PHE A 286 3.20 -2.69 5.78
CA PHE A 286 4.59 -2.25 5.74
C PHE A 286 4.58 -0.74 5.64
N ALA A 287 5.03 -0.04 6.66
CA ALA A 287 5.15 1.42 6.67
C ALA A 287 6.63 1.79 6.48
N CYS A 288 6.91 2.45 5.36
CA CYS A 288 8.25 2.82 4.93
C CYS A 288 8.42 4.32 5.04
N HIS A 289 9.49 4.78 5.71
CA HIS A 289 9.82 6.19 5.90
C HIS A 289 11.22 6.50 5.37
N HIS A 290 11.36 7.66 4.72
CA HIS A 290 12.63 8.21 4.24
C HIS A 290 12.73 9.67 4.63
N TYR A 291 13.94 10.14 4.94
CA TYR A 291 14.14 11.48 5.48
C TYR A 291 14.56 12.51 4.42
N GLU A 292 14.62 12.07 3.15
CA GLU A 292 14.77 12.90 1.96
C GLU A 292 13.63 12.58 0.96
N PRO A 293 13.34 13.46 -0.03
CA PRO A 293 12.40 13.13 -1.11
C PRO A 293 12.83 11.87 -1.85
N ARG A 294 11.85 10.97 -2.14
CA ARG A 294 12.16 9.70 -2.79
C ARG A 294 11.00 9.19 -3.63
N VAL A 295 11.28 8.92 -4.89
CA VAL A 295 10.41 8.13 -5.76
C VAL A 295 11.06 6.76 -5.94
N VAL A 296 10.41 5.72 -5.44
CA VAL A 296 10.81 4.33 -5.71
C VAL A 296 10.36 3.97 -7.12
N SER A 297 11.21 3.31 -7.92
CA SER A 297 10.89 2.96 -9.30
C SER A 297 9.59 2.17 -9.40
N TYR A 298 8.90 2.32 -10.52
CA TYR A 298 7.62 1.67 -10.78
C TYR A 298 7.73 0.14 -10.66
N ALA A 299 8.82 -0.44 -11.15
CA ALA A 299 9.09 -1.87 -11.08
C ALA A 299 9.31 -2.35 -9.64
N VAL A 300 10.11 -1.63 -8.82
CA VAL A 300 10.32 -1.96 -7.40
C VAL A 300 9.01 -1.86 -6.61
N ARG A 301 8.17 -0.85 -6.87
CA ARG A 301 6.86 -0.74 -6.23
C ARG A 301 5.96 -1.92 -6.58
N THR A 302 5.95 -2.35 -7.84
CA THR A 302 5.19 -3.53 -8.28
C THR A 302 5.70 -4.80 -7.59
N LEU A 303 7.02 -4.96 -7.46
CA LEU A 303 7.62 -6.06 -6.71
C LEU A 303 7.22 -6.04 -5.23
N CYS A 304 7.24 -4.86 -4.60
CA CYS A 304 6.82 -4.70 -3.21
C CYS A 304 5.34 -5.06 -2.99
N GLU A 305 4.47 -4.70 -3.93
CA GLU A 305 3.05 -5.06 -3.88
C GLU A 305 2.84 -6.58 -3.99
N LEU A 306 3.51 -7.23 -4.94
CA LEU A 306 3.51 -8.69 -5.06
C LEU A 306 4.05 -9.37 -3.80
N PHE A 307 5.18 -8.87 -3.27
CA PHE A 307 5.74 -9.36 -2.02
C PHE A 307 4.75 -9.23 -0.86
N GLY A 308 4.05 -8.09 -0.74
CA GLY A 308 3.01 -7.87 0.27
C GLY A 308 1.86 -8.87 0.18
N GLN A 309 1.44 -9.25 -1.04
CA GLN A 309 0.42 -10.27 -1.25
C GLN A 309 0.91 -11.65 -0.82
N PHE A 310 2.13 -12.04 -1.22
CA PHE A 310 2.74 -13.31 -0.78
C PHE A 310 2.94 -13.36 0.72
N PHE A 311 3.42 -12.26 1.32
CA PHE A 311 3.57 -12.15 2.75
C PHE A 311 2.24 -12.32 3.48
N SER A 312 1.17 -11.72 2.97
CA SER A 312 -0.19 -11.85 3.51
C SER A 312 -0.65 -13.32 3.54
N PHE A 313 -0.41 -14.07 2.48
CA PHE A 313 -0.68 -15.50 2.39
C PHE A 313 0.17 -16.29 3.41
N ALA A 314 1.46 -16.05 3.46
CA ALA A 314 2.37 -16.75 4.37
C ALA A 314 2.04 -16.44 5.84
N LEU A 315 1.63 -15.21 6.14
CA LEU A 315 1.19 -14.78 7.46
C LEU A 315 -0.03 -15.58 7.93
N GLU A 316 -1.05 -15.69 7.07
CA GLU A 316 -2.27 -16.44 7.41
C GLU A 316 -1.98 -17.90 7.71
N GLN A 317 -1.10 -18.52 6.92
CA GLN A 317 -0.63 -19.90 7.14
C GLN A 317 0.11 -20.03 8.48
N ARG A 318 1.06 -19.13 8.73
CA ARG A 318 1.90 -19.17 9.93
C ARG A 318 1.09 -18.96 11.22
N GLU A 319 0.17 -18.00 11.23
CA GLU A 319 -0.74 -17.80 12.37
C GLU A 319 -1.62 -19.03 12.63
N ALA A 320 -2.12 -19.68 11.56
CA ALA A 320 -2.90 -20.90 11.70
C ALA A 320 -2.07 -22.09 12.24
N ASP A 321 -0.78 -22.16 11.87
CA ASP A 321 0.14 -23.17 12.42
C ASP A 321 0.43 -22.90 13.90
N GLU A 322 0.77 -21.66 14.28
CA GLU A 322 1.01 -21.27 15.68
C GLU A 322 -0.22 -21.51 16.56
N GLU A 323 -1.44 -21.22 16.03
CA GLU A 323 -2.70 -21.48 16.74
C GLU A 323 -2.92 -22.98 16.96
N ARG A 324 -2.66 -23.83 15.95
CA ARG A 324 -2.76 -25.29 16.07
C ARG A 324 -1.77 -25.83 17.08
N ASP A 325 -0.51 -25.42 17.00
CA ASP A 325 0.53 -25.83 17.93
C ASP A 325 0.20 -25.42 19.37
N ALA A 326 -0.37 -24.24 19.58
CA ALA A 326 -0.84 -23.78 20.89
C ALA A 326 -1.98 -24.66 21.43
N VAL A 327 -2.95 -25.01 20.57
CA VAL A 327 -4.05 -25.92 20.96
C VAL A 327 -3.51 -27.32 21.29
N GLU A 328 -2.57 -27.85 20.52
CA GLU A 328 -1.97 -29.15 20.78
C GLU A 328 -1.17 -29.16 22.09
N ARG A 329 -0.36 -28.13 22.35
CA ARG A 329 0.33 -27.97 23.62
C ARG A 329 -0.64 -27.93 24.79
N SER A 330 -1.72 -27.13 24.68
CA SER A 330 -2.76 -27.04 25.70
C SER A 330 -3.42 -28.41 25.99
N ARG A 331 -3.75 -29.17 24.94
CA ARG A 331 -4.35 -30.52 25.07
C ARG A 331 -3.38 -31.48 25.75
N HIS A 332 -2.11 -31.47 25.36
CA HIS A 332 -1.09 -32.33 25.97
C HIS A 332 -0.95 -32.02 27.45
N SER A 333 -0.86 -30.75 27.82
CA SER A 333 -0.79 -30.32 29.22
C SER A 333 -2.01 -30.73 30.02
N HIS A 334 -3.23 -30.59 29.46
CA HIS A 334 -4.45 -31.07 30.10
C HIS A 334 -4.45 -32.59 30.33
N GLN A 335 -3.98 -33.37 29.36
CA GLN A 335 -3.85 -34.83 29.49
C GLN A 335 -2.85 -35.22 30.56
N THR A 336 -1.69 -34.58 30.60
CA THR A 336 -0.67 -34.80 31.62
C THR A 336 -1.21 -34.50 33.02
N LEU A 337 -1.88 -33.35 33.20
CA LEU A 337 -2.49 -32.98 34.47
C LEU A 337 -3.60 -33.97 34.89
N ALA A 338 -4.46 -34.39 33.96
CA ALA A 338 -5.53 -35.37 34.23
C ALA A 338 -4.93 -36.73 34.65
N THR A 339 -3.84 -37.18 34.01
CA THR A 339 -3.17 -38.43 34.38
C THR A 339 -2.56 -38.35 35.78
N LEU A 340 -1.85 -37.27 36.11
CA LEU A 340 -1.29 -37.05 37.44
C LEU A 340 -2.35 -37.03 38.52
N MET A 341 -3.52 -36.43 38.27
CA MET A 341 -4.64 -36.44 39.21
C MET A 341 -5.27 -37.83 39.37
N ALA A 342 -5.37 -38.62 38.29
CA ALA A 342 -5.97 -39.96 38.31
C ALA A 342 -5.07 -40.99 39.04
N GLU A 343 -3.75 -40.82 39.01
CA GLU A 343 -2.80 -41.68 39.69
C GLU A 343 -2.70 -41.45 41.23
N GLY A 344 -3.59 -40.61 41.76
CA GLY A 344 -3.73 -40.39 43.22
C GLY A 344 -2.68 -39.45 43.80
N GLY A 345 -1.99 -38.68 42.94
CA GLY A 345 -1.07 -37.64 43.37
C GLY A 345 -1.82 -36.47 43.98
N ASP A 346 -1.52 -36.13 45.23
CA ASP A 346 -1.97 -34.86 45.77
C ASP A 346 -1.19 -33.71 45.12
N LEU A 347 -1.82 -32.55 45.04
CA LEU A 347 -1.25 -31.32 44.42
C LEU A 347 0.09 -30.93 45.07
N ALA A 348 0.30 -31.24 46.36
CA ALA A 348 1.49 -30.85 47.07
C ALA A 348 2.69 -31.75 46.73
N SER A 349 2.44 -33.06 46.49
CA SER A 349 3.51 -34.02 46.14
C SER A 349 3.96 -33.92 44.69
N ASN A 350 3.13 -33.33 43.81
CA ASN A 350 3.42 -33.15 42.36
C ASN A 350 3.53 -31.69 41.95
N PHE A 351 3.72 -30.77 42.91
CA PHE A 351 3.68 -29.32 42.65
C PHE A 351 4.67 -28.88 41.59
N ASP A 352 5.88 -29.40 41.57
CA ASP A 352 6.90 -29.04 40.60
C ASP A 352 6.47 -29.43 39.16
N THR A 353 5.93 -30.65 38.99
CA THR A 353 5.44 -31.14 37.70
C THR A 353 4.18 -30.35 37.21
N PHE A 354 3.29 -29.99 38.14
CA PHE A 354 2.17 -29.12 37.85
C PHE A 354 2.62 -27.71 37.42
N ALA A 355 3.59 -27.14 38.14
CA ALA A 355 4.13 -25.81 37.85
C ALA A 355 4.83 -25.79 36.49
N GLU A 356 5.66 -26.78 36.18
CA GLU A 356 6.30 -26.93 34.86
C GLU A 356 5.27 -27.09 33.75
N THR A 357 4.27 -27.98 33.93
CA THR A 357 3.22 -28.20 32.92
C THR A 357 2.37 -26.94 32.68
N LEU A 358 2.07 -26.14 33.70
CA LEU A 358 1.36 -24.86 33.58
C LEU A 358 2.23 -23.78 32.95
N HIS A 359 3.52 -23.76 33.28
CA HIS A 359 4.46 -22.83 32.69
C HIS A 359 4.55 -23.01 31.17
N ASP A 360 4.58 -24.27 30.69
CA ASP A 360 4.61 -24.59 29.23
C ASP A 360 3.35 -24.17 28.46
N VAL A 361 2.23 -23.95 29.18
CA VAL A 361 0.96 -23.46 28.59
C VAL A 361 0.91 -21.94 28.55
N ILE A 362 1.54 -21.26 29.51
CA ILE A 362 1.43 -19.80 29.72
C ILE A 362 2.58 -19.06 29.04
N ALA A 363 3.75 -19.69 28.85
CA ALA A 363 4.92 -19.14 28.17
C ALA A 363 4.76 -19.17 26.63
#